data_6399bc12263b69af6367bcac993b625c
#
_entry.id   6399bc12263b69af6367bcac993b625c
#
_cell.length_a   1.000
_cell.length_b   1.000
_cell.length_c   1.000
_cell.angle_alpha   90.00
_cell.angle_beta   90.00
_cell.angle_gamma   90.00
#
_symmetry.space_group_name_H-M   'P 1'
#
loop_
_entity.id
_entity.type
_entity.pdbx_description
1 polymer ?
#
loop_
_entity_poly.entity_id
_entity_poly.type
_entity_poly.pdbx_seq_one_letter_code
_entity_poly.pdbx_strand_id
1 'polypeptide(L)'
;TKKPVLHDITFSAKRGETVAIIGSTGCGKSTLIQLIPRFYDVTEGSIKIDGVDVRNYDLETLRNKIGFIPQKTILFSGTIADNMRFGKHDANEKELIEAAKVAQAYDFIMDKPDQFDEMVYEGGTNMSGGQKQRMSIARAVIRNPEIYIFDDSFSALDFKTDAILRAELKKETTHAIVLIVAQRIGSIMDADKIIVLDEGNVVGIGKHKELLKTCSVYKEIALSQLTEEELA
;
A
#
# COMPACT_ATOMS: atom_id res chain seq x y z
N THR A 1 -13.20 8.26 28.02
CA THR A 1 -12.72 8.91 26.80
C THR A 1 -11.46 8.21 26.35
N LYS A 2 -11.49 7.51 25.20
CA LYS A 2 -10.28 6.95 24.60
C LYS A 2 -9.41 8.13 24.17
N LYS A 3 -8.11 8.09 24.50
CA LYS A 3 -7.16 9.11 24.02
C LYS A 3 -7.15 9.10 22.48
N PRO A 4 -7.09 10.28 21.81
CA PRO A 4 -6.88 10.35 20.38
C PRO A 4 -5.61 9.61 20.00
N VAL A 5 -5.63 8.95 18.83
CA VAL A 5 -4.46 8.23 18.27
C VAL A 5 -3.68 9.12 17.32
N LEU A 6 -4.36 10.04 16.65
CA LEU A 6 -3.81 10.98 15.67
C LEU A 6 -4.17 12.40 16.07
N HIS A 7 -3.24 13.33 15.87
CA HIS A 7 -3.39 14.75 16.26
C HIS A 7 -3.04 15.64 15.08
N ASP A 8 -3.97 16.51 14.69
CA ASP A 8 -3.77 17.62 13.70
C ASP A 8 -3.04 17.20 12.40
N ILE A 9 -3.38 16.03 11.87
CA ILE A 9 -2.76 15.51 10.64
C ILE A 9 -3.31 16.29 9.45
N THR A 10 -2.43 17.02 8.75
CA THR A 10 -2.79 17.76 7.54
C THR A 10 -1.77 17.51 6.42
N PHE A 11 -2.22 16.95 5.32
CA PHE A 11 -1.44 16.81 4.09
C PHE A 11 -2.35 16.68 2.88
N SER A 12 -1.77 16.75 1.70
CA SER A 12 -2.46 16.52 0.44
C SER A 12 -1.62 15.65 -0.48
N ALA A 13 -2.29 14.89 -1.34
CA ALA A 13 -1.68 14.11 -2.41
C ALA A 13 -2.40 14.39 -3.74
N LYS A 14 -1.67 14.33 -4.84
CA LYS A 14 -2.19 14.54 -6.20
C LYS A 14 -2.05 13.26 -7.01
N ARG A 15 -2.84 13.15 -8.08
CA ARG A 15 -2.71 12.05 -9.05
C ARG A 15 -1.27 11.99 -9.59
N GLY A 16 -0.73 10.79 -9.67
CA GLY A 16 0.65 10.53 -10.05
C GLY A 16 1.67 10.67 -8.91
N GLU A 17 1.27 11.15 -7.71
CA GLU A 17 2.16 11.23 -6.56
C GLU A 17 2.19 9.92 -5.77
N THR A 18 3.40 9.56 -5.33
CA THR A 18 3.64 8.55 -4.29
C THR A 18 3.91 9.26 -2.96
N VAL A 19 3.05 9.03 -1.98
CA VAL A 19 3.19 9.56 -0.61
C VAL A 19 3.49 8.40 0.33
N ALA A 20 4.64 8.46 0.98
CA ALA A 20 5.04 7.47 1.98
C ALA A 20 4.73 7.96 3.39
N ILE A 21 4.40 7.04 4.27
CA ILE A 21 4.15 7.30 5.69
C ILE A 21 5.07 6.39 6.50
N ILE A 22 5.92 6.98 7.31
CA ILE A 22 6.89 6.26 8.15
C ILE A 22 6.84 6.78 9.59
N GLY A 23 7.32 5.99 10.52
CA GLY A 23 7.38 6.30 11.94
C GLY A 23 7.49 5.03 12.78
N SER A 24 7.66 5.17 14.08
CA SER A 24 7.77 4.06 15.03
C SER A 24 6.53 3.15 15.02
N THR A 25 6.69 1.92 15.53
CA THR A 25 5.56 1.01 15.71
C THR A 25 4.54 1.61 16.68
N GLY A 26 3.26 1.59 16.30
CA GLY A 26 2.19 2.13 17.13
C GLY A 26 1.96 3.65 17.01
N CYS A 27 2.73 4.40 16.22
CA CYS A 27 2.55 5.86 16.07
C CYS A 27 1.30 6.26 15.25
N GLY A 28 0.47 5.32 14.80
CA GLY A 28 -0.81 5.64 14.14
C GLY A 28 -0.85 5.50 12.62
N LYS A 29 0.21 5.00 11.96
CA LYS A 29 0.27 4.88 10.48
C LYS A 29 -0.92 4.12 9.88
N SER A 30 -1.16 2.89 10.33
CA SER A 30 -2.29 2.09 9.85
C SER A 30 -3.63 2.71 10.19
N THR A 31 -3.77 3.36 11.35
CA THR A 31 -4.98 4.11 11.70
C THR A 31 -5.23 5.22 10.68
N LEU A 32 -4.21 5.99 10.32
CA LEU A 32 -4.33 7.10 9.37
C LEU A 32 -4.85 6.62 8.00
N ILE A 33 -4.26 5.58 7.44
CA ILE A 33 -4.67 5.09 6.12
C ILE A 33 -6.02 4.38 6.11
N GLN A 34 -6.47 3.83 7.26
CA GLN A 34 -7.76 3.18 7.41
C GLN A 34 -8.94 4.17 7.48
N LEU A 35 -8.67 5.43 7.79
CA LEU A 35 -9.68 6.49 7.74
C LEU A 35 -10.08 6.85 6.29
N ILE A 36 -9.18 6.66 5.32
CA ILE A 36 -9.42 7.04 3.92
C ILE A 36 -10.56 6.20 3.28
N PRO A 37 -10.55 4.85 3.37
CA PRO A 37 -11.67 4.02 2.91
C PRO A 37 -12.86 3.98 3.88
N ARG A 38 -12.86 4.83 4.92
CA ARG A 38 -13.88 4.85 5.96
C ARG A 38 -14.07 3.48 6.63
N PHE A 39 -12.97 2.84 7.04
CA PHE A 39 -13.08 1.73 7.99
C PHE A 39 -13.41 2.27 9.39
N TYR A 40 -13.03 3.52 9.64
CA TYR A 40 -13.42 4.35 10.78
C TYR A 40 -13.67 5.78 10.31
N ASP A 41 -14.57 6.51 10.97
CA ASP A 41 -14.76 7.93 10.73
C ASP A 41 -13.80 8.76 11.59
N VAL A 42 -13.39 9.93 11.08
CA VAL A 42 -12.63 10.90 11.88
C VAL A 42 -13.51 11.46 13.00
N THR A 43 -12.92 11.68 14.17
CA THR A 43 -13.62 12.33 15.30
C THR A 43 -13.67 13.85 15.12
N GLU A 44 -12.60 14.42 14.56
CA GLU A 44 -12.48 15.84 14.26
C GLU A 44 -11.80 16.02 12.90
N GLY A 45 -12.01 17.16 12.24
CA GLY A 45 -11.46 17.44 10.92
C GLY A 45 -12.21 16.72 9.78
N SER A 46 -11.53 16.53 8.65
CA SER A 46 -12.12 15.93 7.45
C SER A 46 -11.07 15.27 6.56
N ILE A 47 -11.48 14.23 5.84
CA ILE A 47 -10.72 13.65 4.73
C ILE A 47 -11.51 13.89 3.47
N LYS A 48 -10.86 14.41 2.43
CA LYS A 48 -11.53 14.75 1.17
C LYS A 48 -10.86 14.02 0.01
N ILE A 49 -11.66 13.45 -0.88
CA ILE A 49 -11.26 12.91 -2.18
C ILE A 49 -11.98 13.72 -3.24
N ASP A 50 -11.24 14.27 -4.20
CA ASP A 50 -11.75 15.17 -5.24
C ASP A 50 -12.59 16.34 -4.66
N GLY A 51 -12.17 16.88 -3.50
CA GLY A 51 -12.84 17.99 -2.81
C GLY A 51 -14.08 17.61 -1.98
N VAL A 52 -14.54 16.37 -2.07
CA VAL A 52 -15.71 15.85 -1.34
C VAL A 52 -15.25 15.11 -0.08
N ASP A 53 -15.86 15.43 1.07
CA ASP A 53 -15.61 14.71 2.33
C ASP A 53 -15.99 13.23 2.16
N VAL A 54 -15.13 12.32 2.62
CA VAL A 54 -15.36 10.87 2.50
C VAL A 54 -16.67 10.43 3.18
N ARG A 55 -17.14 11.17 4.17
CA ARG A 55 -18.43 10.93 4.87
C ARG A 55 -19.65 11.21 4.00
N ASN A 56 -19.49 12.00 2.93
CA ASN A 56 -20.55 12.35 1.99
C ASN A 56 -20.60 11.42 0.77
N TYR A 57 -19.66 10.49 0.66
CA TYR A 57 -19.70 9.43 -0.34
C TYR A 57 -20.63 8.29 0.09
N ASP A 58 -21.29 7.66 -0.86
CA ASP A 58 -21.74 6.28 -0.70
C ASP A 58 -20.51 5.37 -0.52
N LEU A 59 -20.58 4.40 0.42
CA LEU A 59 -19.43 3.58 0.78
C LEU A 59 -18.93 2.70 -0.38
N GLU A 60 -19.82 2.20 -1.20
CA GLU A 60 -19.44 1.41 -2.37
C GLU A 60 -18.69 2.28 -3.38
N THR A 61 -19.23 3.45 -3.69
CA THR A 61 -18.60 4.44 -4.58
C THR A 61 -17.23 4.86 -4.07
N LEU A 62 -17.10 5.15 -2.77
CA LEU A 62 -15.83 5.51 -2.16
C LEU A 62 -14.80 4.39 -2.29
N ARG A 63 -15.18 3.18 -1.89
CA ARG A 63 -14.28 2.02 -1.88
C ARG A 63 -13.94 1.52 -3.27
N ASN A 64 -14.79 1.80 -4.28
CA ASN A 64 -14.48 1.53 -5.67
C ASN A 64 -13.33 2.38 -6.21
N LYS A 65 -13.11 3.58 -5.66
CA LYS A 65 -11.95 4.43 -5.97
C LYS A 65 -10.64 3.96 -5.35
N ILE A 66 -10.68 3.04 -4.38
CA ILE A 66 -9.54 2.70 -3.53
C ILE A 66 -9.17 1.22 -3.66
N GLY A 67 -7.92 0.94 -3.99
CA GLY A 67 -7.29 -0.36 -3.87
C GLY A 67 -6.52 -0.44 -2.56
N PHE A 68 -7.06 -1.11 -1.56
CA PHE A 68 -6.42 -1.27 -0.25
C PHE A 68 -5.70 -2.61 -0.16
N ILE A 69 -4.40 -2.58 0.07
CA ILE A 69 -3.54 -3.76 0.22
C ILE A 69 -3.10 -3.85 1.69
N PRO A 70 -3.70 -4.75 2.48
CA PRO A 70 -3.45 -4.85 3.91
C PRO A 70 -2.09 -5.50 4.20
N GLN A 71 -1.55 -5.24 5.40
CA GLN A 71 -0.35 -5.89 5.90
C GLN A 71 -0.49 -7.42 5.97
N LYS A 72 -1.63 -7.91 6.41
CA LYS A 72 -1.96 -9.35 6.42
C LYS A 72 -2.94 -9.67 5.31
N THR A 73 -2.44 -10.31 4.28
CA THR A 73 -3.27 -10.76 3.16
C THR A 73 -4.14 -11.96 3.55
N ILE A 74 -5.42 -11.86 3.24
CA ILE A 74 -6.37 -12.96 3.30
C ILE A 74 -6.69 -13.41 1.87
N LEU A 75 -6.51 -14.69 1.61
CA LEU A 75 -6.97 -15.36 0.40
C LEU A 75 -8.14 -16.27 0.75
N PHE A 76 -9.09 -16.37 -0.17
CA PHE A 76 -10.29 -17.17 -0.01
C PHE A 76 -10.11 -18.53 -0.69
N SER A 77 -10.85 -19.53 -0.25
CA SER A 77 -10.95 -20.79 -0.95
C SER A 77 -11.53 -20.59 -2.35
N GLY A 78 -10.92 -21.20 -3.35
CA GLY A 78 -11.24 -21.03 -4.76
C GLY A 78 -9.98 -21.03 -5.60
N THR A 79 -10.07 -20.74 -6.89
CA THR A 79 -8.91 -20.70 -7.76
C THR A 79 -8.08 -19.42 -7.55
N ILE A 80 -6.85 -19.40 -8.09
CA ILE A 80 -6.04 -18.17 -8.18
C ILE A 80 -6.81 -17.08 -8.95
N ALA A 81 -7.41 -17.46 -10.10
CA ALA A 81 -8.25 -16.54 -10.89
C ALA A 81 -9.42 -15.98 -10.08
N ASP A 82 -10.14 -16.81 -9.32
CA ASP A 82 -11.25 -16.36 -8.46
C ASP A 82 -10.75 -15.34 -7.42
N ASN A 83 -9.62 -15.63 -6.78
CA ASN A 83 -9.02 -14.71 -5.84
C ASN A 83 -8.65 -13.36 -6.47
N MET A 84 -8.15 -13.33 -7.70
CA MET A 84 -7.87 -12.08 -8.39
C MET A 84 -9.16 -11.35 -8.79
N ARG A 85 -10.20 -12.08 -9.21
CA ARG A 85 -11.52 -11.52 -9.59
C ARG A 85 -12.28 -10.89 -8.43
N PHE A 86 -11.89 -11.08 -7.19
CA PHE A 86 -12.39 -10.22 -6.10
C PHE A 86 -12.05 -8.74 -6.30
N GLY A 87 -11.01 -8.41 -7.06
CA GLY A 87 -10.72 -7.04 -7.46
C GLY A 87 -11.63 -6.53 -8.59
N LYS A 88 -11.94 -7.40 -9.57
CA LYS A 88 -12.76 -7.11 -10.73
C LYS A 88 -13.45 -8.41 -11.21
N HIS A 89 -14.76 -8.54 -10.93
CA HIS A 89 -15.50 -9.78 -11.15
C HIS A 89 -15.53 -10.26 -12.61
N ASP A 90 -15.60 -9.33 -13.56
CA ASP A 90 -15.66 -9.57 -14.99
C ASP A 90 -14.28 -9.57 -15.67
N ALA A 91 -13.21 -9.67 -14.90
CA ALA A 91 -11.86 -9.68 -15.43
C ALA A 91 -11.66 -10.86 -16.39
N ASN A 92 -11.22 -10.53 -17.60
CA ASN A 92 -10.85 -11.54 -18.60
C ASN A 92 -9.43 -12.09 -18.37
N GLU A 93 -9.07 -13.13 -19.10
CA GLU A 93 -7.76 -13.80 -18.94
C GLU A 93 -6.58 -12.85 -19.16
N LYS A 94 -6.65 -11.95 -20.15
CA LYS A 94 -5.60 -10.99 -20.45
C LYS A 94 -5.38 -10.05 -19.26
N GLU A 95 -6.45 -9.54 -18.66
CA GLU A 95 -6.37 -8.68 -17.47
C GLU A 95 -5.79 -9.40 -16.26
N LEU A 96 -6.12 -10.70 -16.08
CA LEU A 96 -5.52 -11.54 -15.03
C LEU A 96 -4.01 -11.66 -15.24
N ILE A 97 -3.57 -11.96 -16.46
CA ILE A 97 -2.15 -12.12 -16.81
C ILE A 97 -1.39 -10.79 -16.60
N GLU A 98 -1.93 -9.67 -17.08
CA GLU A 98 -1.31 -8.35 -16.93
C GLU A 98 -1.17 -7.96 -15.45
N ALA A 99 -2.22 -8.09 -14.67
CA ALA A 99 -2.17 -7.81 -13.23
C ALA A 99 -1.20 -8.73 -12.48
N ALA A 100 -1.13 -10.01 -12.84
CA ALA A 100 -0.18 -10.96 -12.28
C ALA A 100 1.27 -10.58 -12.59
N LYS A 101 1.56 -10.10 -13.81
CA LYS A 101 2.90 -9.63 -14.21
C LYS A 101 3.30 -8.39 -13.42
N VAL A 102 2.45 -7.40 -13.33
CA VAL A 102 2.70 -6.17 -12.53
C VAL A 102 2.97 -6.54 -11.07
N ALA A 103 2.18 -7.43 -10.50
CA ALA A 103 2.33 -7.89 -9.11
C ALA A 103 3.50 -8.88 -8.90
N GLN A 104 4.30 -9.19 -9.94
CA GLN A 104 5.36 -10.21 -9.89
C GLN A 104 4.84 -11.58 -9.46
N ALA A 105 3.57 -11.87 -9.77
CA ALA A 105 2.90 -13.12 -9.42
C ALA A 105 2.88 -14.13 -10.58
N TYR A 106 3.05 -13.67 -11.81
CA TYR A 106 2.89 -14.47 -13.01
C TYR A 106 3.74 -15.74 -13.02
N ASP A 107 5.04 -15.63 -12.75
CA ASP A 107 5.96 -16.76 -12.84
C ASP A 107 5.57 -17.88 -11.87
N PHE A 108 5.34 -17.54 -10.58
CA PHE A 108 4.96 -18.57 -9.61
C PHE A 108 3.56 -19.18 -9.87
N ILE A 109 2.66 -18.41 -10.54
CA ILE A 109 1.36 -18.96 -10.98
C ILE A 109 1.57 -19.96 -12.11
N MET A 110 2.39 -19.62 -13.10
CA MET A 110 2.67 -20.50 -14.25
C MET A 110 3.45 -21.77 -13.87
N ASP A 111 4.21 -21.72 -12.76
CA ASP A 111 4.88 -22.90 -12.19
C ASP A 111 3.92 -23.89 -11.49
N LYS A 112 2.66 -23.50 -11.29
CA LYS A 112 1.64 -24.40 -10.72
C LYS A 112 1.08 -25.33 -11.79
N PRO A 113 0.69 -26.59 -11.43
CA PRO A 113 0.11 -27.54 -12.38
C PRO A 113 -1.10 -26.99 -13.14
N ASP A 114 -2.04 -26.35 -12.41
CA ASP A 114 -3.29 -25.82 -12.95
C ASP A 114 -3.24 -24.30 -13.16
N GLN A 115 -2.06 -23.65 -12.99
CA GLN A 115 -1.81 -22.24 -13.26
C GLN A 115 -2.85 -21.32 -12.58
N PHE A 116 -3.63 -20.53 -13.34
CA PHE A 116 -4.67 -19.66 -12.80
C PHE A 116 -5.86 -20.42 -12.21
N ASP A 117 -6.07 -21.67 -12.60
CA ASP A 117 -7.10 -22.57 -12.06
C ASP A 117 -6.63 -23.34 -10.83
N GLU A 118 -5.36 -23.21 -10.44
CA GLU A 118 -4.81 -23.80 -9.23
C GLU A 118 -5.60 -23.37 -7.99
N MET A 119 -5.95 -24.36 -7.15
CA MET A 119 -6.74 -24.12 -5.94
C MET A 119 -5.94 -23.44 -4.85
N VAL A 120 -6.50 -22.39 -4.31
CA VAL A 120 -6.07 -21.72 -3.09
C VAL A 120 -6.92 -22.22 -1.93
N TYR A 121 -6.28 -22.73 -0.88
CA TYR A 121 -7.00 -23.19 0.31
C TYR A 121 -7.32 -22.00 1.23
N GLU A 122 -8.23 -22.21 2.16
CA GLU A 122 -8.67 -21.17 3.10
C GLU A 122 -7.47 -20.46 3.78
N GLY A 123 -7.50 -19.14 3.75
CA GLY A 123 -6.39 -18.31 4.24
C GLY A 123 -5.10 -18.42 3.43
N GLY A 124 -5.10 -19.11 2.26
CA GLY A 124 -3.92 -19.31 1.43
C GLY A 124 -2.87 -20.18 2.11
N THR A 125 -3.26 -21.22 2.86
CA THR A 125 -2.33 -22.07 3.62
C THR A 125 -1.32 -22.80 2.75
N ASN A 126 -1.62 -22.99 1.46
CA ASN A 126 -0.75 -23.59 0.46
C ASN A 126 0.12 -22.56 -0.30
N MET A 127 0.17 -21.30 0.16
CA MET A 127 1.00 -20.25 -0.42
C MET A 127 1.96 -19.66 0.61
N SER A 128 3.15 -19.27 0.16
CA SER A 128 4.10 -18.51 1.00
C SER A 128 3.56 -17.10 1.31
N GLY A 129 4.11 -16.45 2.35
CA GLY A 129 3.73 -15.08 2.70
C GLY A 129 3.92 -14.09 1.55
N GLY A 130 5.06 -14.18 0.83
CA GLY A 130 5.34 -13.35 -0.33
C GLY A 130 4.40 -13.62 -1.52
N GLN A 131 3.99 -14.88 -1.76
CA GLN A 131 3.00 -15.22 -2.77
C GLN A 131 1.63 -14.64 -2.43
N LYS A 132 1.17 -14.77 -1.17
CA LYS A 132 -0.08 -14.16 -0.71
C LYS A 132 -0.07 -12.65 -0.93
N GLN A 133 1.04 -12.00 -0.57
CA GLN A 133 1.16 -10.56 -0.71
C GLN A 133 1.09 -10.12 -2.18
N ARG A 134 1.80 -10.81 -3.07
CA ARG A 134 1.72 -10.55 -4.53
C ARG A 134 0.32 -10.78 -5.08
N MET A 135 -0.41 -11.78 -4.60
CA MET A 135 -1.82 -12.00 -4.95
C MET A 135 -2.72 -10.85 -4.50
N SER A 136 -2.49 -10.30 -3.29
CA SER A 136 -3.22 -9.12 -2.81
C SER A 136 -2.97 -7.89 -3.67
N ILE A 137 -1.72 -7.71 -4.10
CA ILE A 137 -1.33 -6.63 -5.00
C ILE A 137 -1.97 -6.82 -6.39
N ALA A 138 -1.92 -8.03 -6.96
CA ALA A 138 -2.59 -8.33 -8.23
C ALA A 138 -4.09 -8.03 -8.19
N ARG A 139 -4.75 -8.38 -7.07
CA ARG A 139 -6.17 -8.05 -6.82
C ARG A 139 -6.45 -6.54 -6.83
N ALA A 140 -5.55 -5.74 -6.29
CA ALA A 140 -5.67 -4.29 -6.31
C ALA A 140 -5.37 -3.72 -7.70
N VAL A 141 -4.34 -4.22 -8.39
CA VAL A 141 -3.94 -3.77 -9.73
C VAL A 141 -5.04 -4.03 -10.76
N ILE A 142 -5.63 -5.23 -10.75
CA ILE A 142 -6.70 -5.58 -11.72
C ILE A 142 -7.93 -4.70 -11.59
N ARG A 143 -8.17 -4.12 -10.41
CA ARG A 143 -9.25 -3.18 -10.15
C ARG A 143 -9.00 -1.81 -10.79
N ASN A 144 -7.73 -1.44 -11.02
CA ASN A 144 -7.29 -0.16 -11.56
C ASN A 144 -7.90 1.07 -10.83
N PRO A 145 -7.70 1.20 -9.51
CA PRO A 145 -8.32 2.24 -8.70
C PRO A 145 -7.64 3.61 -8.91
N GLU A 146 -8.30 4.68 -8.45
CA GLU A 146 -7.74 6.04 -8.43
C GLU A 146 -6.74 6.26 -7.27
N ILE A 147 -6.83 5.46 -6.22
CA ILE A 147 -5.97 5.53 -5.02
C ILE A 147 -5.53 4.11 -4.64
N TYR A 148 -4.22 3.90 -4.58
CA TYR A 148 -3.64 2.69 -4.01
C TYR A 148 -3.17 2.96 -2.59
N ILE A 149 -3.49 2.07 -1.65
CA ILE A 149 -3.04 2.15 -0.27
C ILE A 149 -2.34 0.83 0.09
N PHE A 150 -1.03 0.91 0.38
CA PHE A 150 -0.20 -0.20 0.79
C PHE A 150 0.09 -0.09 2.29
N ASP A 151 -0.50 -0.97 3.10
CA ASP A 151 -0.24 -1.03 4.54
C ASP A 151 0.88 -2.03 4.82
N ASP A 152 2.12 -1.57 4.85
CA ASP A 152 3.34 -2.37 5.08
C ASP A 152 3.42 -3.63 4.20
N SER A 153 2.92 -3.51 2.97
CA SER A 153 2.66 -4.65 2.10
C SER A 153 3.90 -5.21 1.39
N PHE A 154 5.04 -4.56 1.53
CA PHE A 154 6.29 -4.98 0.90
C PHE A 154 7.21 -5.74 1.85
N SER A 155 6.93 -5.73 3.16
CA SER A 155 7.79 -6.32 4.19
C SER A 155 7.96 -7.84 4.09
N ALA A 156 6.98 -8.53 3.50
CA ALA A 156 7.01 -9.98 3.28
C ALA A 156 7.77 -10.40 2.01
N LEU A 157 8.26 -9.44 1.21
CA LEU A 157 8.96 -9.68 -0.03
C LEU A 157 10.49 -9.61 0.19
N ASP A 158 11.22 -10.40 -0.60
CA ASP A 158 12.66 -10.23 -0.70
C ASP A 158 13.00 -8.92 -1.44
N PHE A 159 14.22 -8.40 -1.22
CA PHE A 159 14.63 -7.09 -1.74
C PHE A 159 14.55 -6.99 -3.27
N LYS A 160 14.88 -8.06 -4.00
CA LYS A 160 14.85 -8.06 -5.46
C LYS A 160 13.42 -7.99 -5.98
N THR A 161 12.55 -8.82 -5.46
CA THR A 161 11.13 -8.84 -5.82
C THR A 161 10.46 -7.50 -5.46
N ASP A 162 10.74 -6.94 -4.28
CA ASP A 162 10.24 -5.63 -3.84
C ASP A 162 10.66 -4.52 -4.82
N ALA A 163 11.94 -4.44 -5.20
CA ALA A 163 12.43 -3.42 -6.10
C ALA A 163 11.77 -3.49 -7.50
N ILE A 164 11.67 -4.70 -8.08
CA ILE A 164 11.04 -4.92 -9.39
C ILE A 164 9.56 -4.57 -9.33
N LEU A 165 8.86 -5.06 -8.31
CA LEU A 165 7.43 -4.80 -8.11
C LEU A 165 7.13 -3.30 -8.02
N ARG A 166 7.89 -2.55 -7.23
CA ARG A 166 7.72 -1.09 -7.11
C ARG A 166 7.99 -0.36 -8.42
N ALA A 167 8.99 -0.81 -9.18
CA ALA A 167 9.27 -0.24 -10.50
C ALA A 167 8.11 -0.46 -11.49
N GLU A 168 7.52 -1.66 -11.51
CA GLU A 168 6.36 -1.96 -12.35
C GLU A 168 5.10 -1.21 -11.86
N LEU A 169 4.83 -1.20 -10.56
CA LEU A 169 3.73 -0.42 -9.99
C LEU A 169 3.83 1.06 -10.34
N LYS A 170 5.02 1.66 -10.29
CA LYS A 170 5.21 3.06 -10.63
C LYS A 170 4.82 3.38 -12.08
N LYS A 171 5.03 2.46 -13.01
CA LYS A 171 4.61 2.61 -14.41
C LYS A 171 3.08 2.54 -14.53
N GLU A 172 2.46 1.59 -13.84
CA GLU A 172 1.02 1.33 -13.92
C GLU A 172 0.17 2.35 -13.15
N THR A 173 0.73 2.98 -12.11
CA THR A 173 -0.02 3.88 -11.21
C THR A 173 0.15 5.36 -11.51
N THR A 174 0.67 5.74 -12.69
CA THR A 174 0.89 7.14 -13.07
C THR A 174 -0.38 8.01 -13.08
N HIS A 175 -1.54 7.38 -13.21
CA HIS A 175 -2.87 8.01 -13.17
C HIS A 175 -3.48 8.09 -11.77
N ALA A 176 -2.88 7.43 -10.78
CA ALA A 176 -3.42 7.23 -9.44
C ALA A 176 -2.57 7.94 -8.37
N ILE A 177 -3.12 8.06 -7.18
CA ILE A 177 -2.38 8.40 -5.96
C ILE A 177 -1.91 7.08 -5.33
N VAL A 178 -0.65 7.03 -4.91
CA VAL A 178 -0.09 5.88 -4.21
C VAL A 178 0.28 6.27 -2.78
N LEU A 179 -0.36 5.66 -1.79
CA LEU A 179 -0.04 5.82 -0.37
C LEU A 179 0.67 4.56 0.12
N ILE A 180 1.86 4.70 0.70
CA ILE A 180 2.67 3.58 1.18
C ILE A 180 2.97 3.79 2.67
N VAL A 181 2.44 2.92 3.51
CA VAL A 181 2.97 2.76 4.88
C VAL A 181 4.14 1.79 4.79
N ALA A 182 5.29 2.22 5.25
CA ALA A 182 6.50 1.40 5.23
C ALA A 182 7.24 1.44 6.56
N GLN A 183 7.95 0.36 6.84
CA GLN A 183 8.91 0.26 7.94
C GLN A 183 10.34 0.39 7.43
N ARG A 184 10.58 0.15 6.12
CA ARG A 184 11.90 0.19 5.50
C ARG A 184 12.12 1.50 4.75
N ILE A 185 13.20 2.20 5.07
CA ILE A 185 13.62 3.43 4.37
C ILE A 185 13.83 3.17 2.88
N GLY A 186 14.51 2.09 2.52
CA GLY A 186 14.79 1.73 1.13
C GLY A 186 13.54 1.58 0.25
N SER A 187 12.37 1.32 0.85
CA SER A 187 11.10 1.21 0.12
C SER A 187 10.46 2.56 -0.21
N ILE A 188 10.93 3.66 0.39
CA ILE A 188 10.27 4.98 0.30
C ILE A 188 11.19 6.13 -0.08
N MET A 189 12.49 5.89 -0.28
CA MET A 189 13.47 6.96 -0.61
C MET A 189 13.08 7.74 -1.87
N ASP A 190 12.45 7.09 -2.84
CA ASP A 190 12.02 7.67 -4.12
C ASP A 190 10.58 8.22 -4.10
N ALA A 191 9.93 8.26 -2.93
CA ALA A 191 8.58 8.84 -2.81
C ALA A 191 8.62 10.36 -3.06
N ASP A 192 7.57 10.87 -3.72
CA ASP A 192 7.43 12.30 -3.99
C ASP A 192 7.29 13.11 -2.69
N LYS A 193 6.68 12.47 -1.68
CA LYS A 193 6.47 13.04 -0.35
C LYS A 193 6.56 11.94 0.71
N ILE A 194 7.26 12.20 1.79
CA ILE A 194 7.35 11.32 2.95
C ILE A 194 6.77 12.08 4.14
N ILE A 195 5.85 11.45 4.84
CA ILE A 195 5.24 11.95 6.08
C ILE A 195 5.82 11.14 7.23
N VAL A 196 6.45 11.82 8.17
CA VAL A 196 7.02 11.20 9.35
C VAL A 196 6.06 11.38 10.51
N LEU A 197 5.55 10.25 11.04
CA LEU A 197 4.67 10.24 12.20
C LEU A 197 5.44 9.82 13.45
N ASP A 198 5.21 10.56 14.52
CA ASP A 198 5.69 10.22 15.86
C ASP A 198 4.60 10.51 16.89
N GLU A 199 4.29 9.52 17.73
CA GLU A 199 3.22 9.61 18.75
C GLU A 199 1.91 10.25 18.26
N GLY A 200 1.47 9.90 17.05
CA GLY A 200 0.24 10.41 16.45
C GLY A 200 0.34 11.80 15.82
N ASN A 201 1.51 12.43 15.84
CA ASN A 201 1.76 13.75 15.25
C ASN A 201 2.60 13.65 13.98
N VAL A 202 2.42 14.61 13.05
CA VAL A 202 3.33 14.78 11.94
C VAL A 202 4.54 15.60 12.41
N VAL A 203 5.73 14.97 12.43
CA VAL A 203 6.98 15.63 12.84
C VAL A 203 7.87 16.02 11.66
N GLY A 204 7.53 15.60 10.45
CA GLY A 204 8.22 15.99 9.22
C GLY A 204 7.43 15.64 7.97
N ILE A 205 7.50 16.51 6.97
CA ILE A 205 6.97 16.27 5.62
C ILE A 205 8.00 16.79 4.63
N GLY A 206 8.42 15.97 3.67
CA GLY A 206 9.37 16.37 2.63
C GLY A 206 9.87 15.18 1.81
N LYS A 207 10.91 15.40 1.02
CA LYS A 207 11.62 14.36 0.31
C LYS A 207 12.72 13.74 1.20
N HIS A 208 13.17 12.54 0.84
CA HIS A 208 14.21 11.82 1.58
C HIS A 208 15.41 12.69 1.97
N LYS A 209 16.07 13.33 0.99
CA LYS A 209 17.26 14.15 1.23
C LYS A 209 17.00 15.41 2.07
N GLU A 210 15.79 15.92 2.06
CA GLU A 210 15.35 17.04 2.88
C GLU A 210 15.15 16.59 4.33
N LEU A 211 14.40 15.50 4.52
CA LEU A 211 14.09 14.98 5.85
C LEU A 211 15.33 14.48 6.60
N LEU A 212 16.33 13.96 5.92
CA LEU A 212 17.63 13.63 6.53
C LEU A 212 18.30 14.82 7.18
N LYS A 213 18.03 16.05 6.69
CA LYS A 213 18.63 17.29 7.21
C LYS A 213 17.74 17.99 8.25
N THR A 214 16.41 17.85 8.11
CA THR A 214 15.43 18.67 8.83
C THR A 214 14.63 17.93 9.89
N CYS A 215 14.60 16.59 9.85
CA CYS A 215 13.79 15.77 10.75
C CYS A 215 14.67 14.73 11.48
N SER A 216 14.91 14.96 12.79
CA SER A 216 15.73 14.06 13.61
C SER A 216 15.15 12.64 13.67
N VAL A 217 13.83 12.52 13.85
CA VAL A 217 13.13 11.22 13.91
C VAL A 217 13.33 10.44 12.60
N TYR A 218 13.20 11.11 11.45
CA TYR A 218 13.47 10.46 10.16
C TYR A 218 14.92 10.00 10.04
N LYS A 219 15.86 10.85 10.43
CA LYS A 219 17.28 10.56 10.38
C LYS A 219 17.64 9.37 11.28
N GLU A 220 17.10 9.32 12.49
CA GLU A 220 17.29 8.19 13.41
C GLU A 220 16.77 6.87 12.82
N ILE A 221 15.56 6.87 12.25
CA ILE A 221 15.00 5.69 11.58
C ILE A 221 15.90 5.27 10.41
N ALA A 222 16.36 6.22 9.60
CA ALA A 222 17.19 5.94 8.44
C ALA A 222 18.54 5.33 8.84
N LEU A 223 19.24 5.92 9.80
CA LEU A 223 20.53 5.43 10.30
C LEU A 223 20.45 4.10 11.06
N SER A 224 19.26 3.74 11.56
CA SER A 224 19.04 2.40 12.15
C SER A 224 18.97 1.28 11.12
N GLN A 225 18.79 1.61 9.82
CA GLN A 225 18.56 0.64 8.76
C GLN A 225 19.64 0.65 7.66
N LEU A 226 20.26 1.79 7.41
CA LEU A 226 21.19 2.04 6.32
C LEU A 226 22.44 2.76 6.84
N THR A 227 23.57 2.54 6.17
CA THR A 227 24.81 3.26 6.45
C THR A 227 24.73 4.70 5.92
N GLU A 228 25.61 5.59 6.39
CA GLU A 228 25.67 6.97 5.88
C GLU A 228 25.98 7.02 4.38
N GLU A 229 26.74 6.06 3.86
CA GLU A 229 27.08 5.95 2.43
C GLU A 229 25.85 5.57 1.60
N GLU A 230 24.96 4.72 2.11
CA GLU A 230 23.71 4.31 1.45
C GLU A 230 22.62 5.39 1.49
N LEU A 231 22.75 6.38 2.40
CA LEU A 231 21.82 7.49 2.54
C LEU A 231 22.21 8.71 1.70
N ALA A 232 23.40 8.77 1.14
CA ALA A 232 23.92 9.89 0.36
C ALA A 232 23.39 9.91 -1.09
#